data_54990677ad80addcfd08b02e8c45c1a2
#
_entry.id   54990677ad80addcfd08b02e8c45c1a2
#
_cell.length_a   1.000
_cell.length_b   1.000
_cell.length_c   1.000
_cell.angle_alpha   90.00
_cell.angle_beta   90.00
_cell.angle_gamma   90.00
#
_symmetry.space_group_name_H-M   'P 1'
#
loop_
_entity.id
_entity.type
_entity.pdbx_description
1 polymer ?
#
loop_
_entity_poly.entity_id
_entity_poly.type
_entity_poly.pdbx_seq_one_letter_code
_entity_poly.pdbx_strand_id
1 'polypeptide(L)'
;QLTSLDVSQSTALTELYFYDNQLISLDVSNNSLLEKLDAEDNQLECLNLKNGNNAILIELRTEGNSNLECILADDSIYSNTNWINNPDFYLDSNQYFSPNCNYPAGCFTNNIEEYQSNLSIYPNPTENLIQIEIKNHNGNFEAALYDFTGKLLEATNSTKLSLVDYPKGIYLLKVSYGDRIEEVKVLKE
;
A
#
# COMPACT_ATOMS: atom_id res chain seq x y z
N GLN A 1 -21.43 -10.38 -16.03
CA GLN A 1 -20.00 -10.03 -16.22
C GLN A 1 -19.57 -9.12 -15.10
N LEU A 2 -18.63 -9.58 -14.25
CA LEU A 2 -18.09 -8.83 -13.12
C LEU A 2 -17.04 -7.84 -13.64
N THR A 3 -17.06 -6.62 -13.07
CA THR A 3 -16.05 -5.58 -13.34
C THR A 3 -15.13 -5.33 -12.15
N SER A 4 -15.52 -5.80 -10.95
CA SER A 4 -14.73 -5.75 -9.71
C SER A 4 -15.05 -6.93 -8.83
N LEU A 5 -14.08 -7.38 -8.05
CA LEU A 5 -14.21 -8.46 -7.08
C LEU A 5 -13.34 -8.17 -5.87
N ASP A 6 -13.94 -8.17 -4.68
CA ASP A 6 -13.24 -8.05 -3.40
C ASP A 6 -13.36 -9.37 -2.63
N VAL A 7 -12.22 -10.01 -2.42
CA VAL A 7 -12.09 -11.27 -1.65
C VAL A 7 -11.29 -11.08 -0.36
N SER A 8 -11.00 -9.85 0.02
CA SER A 8 -10.13 -9.51 1.17
C SER A 8 -10.61 -10.09 2.50
N GLN A 9 -11.93 -10.29 2.66
CA GLN A 9 -12.54 -10.88 3.86
C GLN A 9 -12.66 -12.41 3.80
N SER A 10 -12.39 -13.01 2.63
CA SER A 10 -12.53 -14.46 2.41
C SER A 10 -11.21 -15.19 2.73
N THR A 11 -10.70 -15.04 3.96
CA THR A 11 -9.37 -15.54 4.36
C THR A 11 -9.22 -17.07 4.34
N ALA A 12 -10.34 -17.82 4.30
CA ALA A 12 -10.38 -19.28 4.16
C ALA A 12 -10.52 -19.76 2.70
N LEU A 13 -10.39 -18.84 1.73
CA LEU A 13 -10.55 -19.16 0.31
C LEU A 13 -9.41 -20.06 -0.17
N THR A 14 -9.75 -21.21 -0.75
CA THR A 14 -8.79 -22.16 -1.32
C THR A 14 -8.84 -22.22 -2.84
N GLU A 15 -9.97 -21.94 -3.44
CA GLU A 15 -10.15 -21.93 -4.89
C GLU A 15 -10.96 -20.70 -5.32
N LEU A 16 -10.54 -20.04 -6.39
CA LEU A 16 -11.22 -18.88 -6.95
C LEU A 16 -11.28 -18.97 -8.47
N TYR A 17 -12.50 -19.01 -9.03
CA TYR A 17 -12.78 -19.11 -10.45
C TYR A 17 -13.67 -17.96 -10.90
N PHE A 18 -13.18 -17.09 -11.77
CA PHE A 18 -13.92 -15.93 -12.29
C PHE A 18 -13.59 -15.63 -13.76
N TYR A 19 -13.29 -16.67 -14.53
CA TYR A 19 -13.03 -16.58 -15.96
C TYR A 19 -14.21 -15.96 -16.75
N ASP A 20 -13.98 -15.48 -17.98
CA ASP A 20 -14.97 -14.85 -18.85
C ASP A 20 -15.67 -13.63 -18.19
N ASN A 21 -14.91 -12.72 -17.60
CA ASN A 21 -15.42 -11.50 -16.96
C ASN A 21 -14.71 -10.22 -17.46
N GLN A 22 -14.83 -9.11 -16.76
CA GLN A 22 -14.29 -7.80 -17.15
C GLN A 22 -13.51 -7.17 -15.99
N LEU A 23 -12.82 -8.00 -15.19
CA LEU A 23 -11.98 -7.49 -14.10
C LEU A 23 -10.72 -6.85 -14.68
N ILE A 24 -10.39 -5.65 -14.15
CA ILE A 24 -9.15 -4.94 -14.48
C ILE A 24 -8.07 -5.24 -13.44
N SER A 25 -8.45 -5.53 -12.20
CA SER A 25 -7.52 -5.83 -11.12
C SER A 25 -8.06 -6.90 -10.17
N LEU A 26 -7.16 -7.68 -9.59
CA LEU A 26 -7.47 -8.61 -8.51
C LEU A 26 -6.36 -8.61 -7.47
N ASP A 27 -6.75 -8.48 -6.20
CA ASP A 27 -5.87 -8.61 -5.04
C ASP A 27 -6.30 -9.81 -4.19
N VAL A 28 -5.44 -10.83 -4.11
CA VAL A 28 -5.61 -12.01 -3.25
C VAL A 28 -4.58 -12.05 -2.11
N SER A 29 -4.00 -10.92 -1.74
CA SER A 29 -2.98 -10.84 -0.69
C SER A 29 -3.44 -11.30 0.69
N ASN A 30 -4.75 -11.29 0.96
CA ASN A 30 -5.35 -11.77 2.20
C ASN A 30 -5.76 -13.27 2.15
N ASN A 31 -5.58 -13.93 1.01
CA ASN A 31 -6.06 -15.30 0.80
C ASN A 31 -4.88 -16.30 0.85
N SER A 32 -4.26 -16.44 2.03
CA SER A 32 -3.05 -17.27 2.23
C SER A 32 -3.26 -18.77 2.08
N LEU A 33 -4.50 -19.22 1.94
CA LEU A 33 -4.86 -20.63 1.70
C LEU A 33 -5.23 -20.91 0.24
N LEU A 34 -5.02 -19.94 -0.68
CA LEU A 34 -5.39 -20.09 -2.08
C LEU A 34 -4.48 -21.09 -2.79
N GLU A 35 -5.09 -22.17 -3.29
CA GLU A 35 -4.44 -23.25 -4.01
C GLU A 35 -4.68 -23.18 -5.52
N LYS A 36 -5.85 -22.64 -5.94
CA LYS A 36 -6.22 -22.53 -7.35
C LYS A 36 -6.82 -21.17 -7.68
N LEU A 37 -6.37 -20.59 -8.77
CA LEU A 37 -6.86 -19.34 -9.31
C LEU A 37 -7.09 -19.45 -10.82
N ASP A 38 -8.33 -19.23 -11.26
CA ASP A 38 -8.69 -19.14 -12.67
C ASP A 38 -9.24 -17.75 -12.97
N ALA A 39 -8.43 -16.96 -13.63
CA ALA A 39 -8.70 -15.59 -14.05
C ALA A 39 -8.71 -15.44 -15.59
N GLU A 40 -8.81 -16.56 -16.32
CA GLU A 40 -8.79 -16.60 -17.78
C GLU A 40 -9.81 -15.64 -18.41
N ASP A 41 -9.49 -15.07 -19.55
CA ASP A 41 -10.39 -14.21 -20.34
C ASP A 41 -11.03 -13.07 -19.52
N ASN A 42 -10.17 -12.22 -18.93
CA ASN A 42 -10.55 -10.96 -18.27
C ASN A 42 -9.83 -9.76 -18.93
N GLN A 43 -9.84 -8.61 -18.28
CA GLN A 43 -9.15 -7.39 -18.70
C GLN A 43 -8.08 -6.98 -17.69
N LEU A 44 -7.46 -7.96 -17.01
CA LEU A 44 -6.52 -7.68 -15.95
C LEU A 44 -5.31 -6.89 -16.47
N GLU A 45 -4.99 -5.83 -15.76
CA GLU A 45 -3.74 -5.07 -15.85
C GLU A 45 -2.88 -5.31 -14.60
N CYS A 46 -3.51 -5.78 -13.52
CA CYS A 46 -2.90 -5.93 -12.20
C CYS A 46 -3.37 -7.20 -11.51
N LEU A 47 -2.42 -8.00 -11.02
CA LEU A 47 -2.68 -9.18 -10.21
C LEU A 47 -1.70 -9.26 -9.04
N ASN A 48 -2.23 -9.22 -7.81
CA ASN A 48 -1.44 -9.37 -6.59
C ASN A 48 -1.65 -10.76 -5.98
N LEU A 49 -0.65 -11.62 -6.11
CA LEU A 49 -0.59 -12.95 -5.50
C LEU A 49 0.25 -12.97 -4.19
N LYS A 50 0.79 -11.83 -3.72
CA LYS A 50 1.64 -11.78 -2.51
C LYS A 50 0.82 -12.04 -1.23
N ASN A 51 0.43 -13.26 -1.02
CA ASN A 51 -0.39 -13.71 0.10
C ASN A 51 0.42 -14.39 1.24
N GLY A 52 1.75 -14.38 1.13
CA GLY A 52 2.67 -14.98 2.10
C GLY A 52 2.82 -16.49 1.96
N ASN A 53 2.16 -17.14 0.99
CA ASN A 53 2.15 -18.61 0.88
C ASN A 53 2.01 -19.12 -0.57
N ASN A 54 2.64 -18.47 -1.53
CA ASN A 54 2.54 -18.87 -2.95
C ASN A 54 2.98 -20.31 -3.21
N ALA A 55 3.72 -20.94 -2.30
CA ALA A 55 4.20 -22.32 -2.47
C ALA A 55 3.07 -23.37 -2.49
N ILE A 56 1.87 -23.07 -2.01
CA ILE A 56 0.72 -23.97 -2.05
C ILE A 56 -0.12 -23.82 -3.32
N LEU A 57 0.12 -22.79 -4.14
CA LEU A 57 -0.61 -22.59 -5.40
C LEU A 57 -0.24 -23.70 -6.39
N ILE A 58 -1.22 -24.48 -6.77
CA ILE A 58 -1.08 -25.65 -7.65
C ILE A 58 -1.68 -25.44 -9.04
N GLU A 59 -2.52 -24.42 -9.21
CA GLU A 59 -3.12 -24.04 -10.49
C GLU A 59 -3.24 -22.52 -10.59
N LEU A 60 -2.78 -21.96 -11.70
CA LEU A 60 -2.95 -20.55 -12.04
C LEU A 60 -3.27 -20.41 -13.52
N ARG A 61 -4.38 -19.76 -13.82
CA ARG A 61 -4.79 -19.43 -15.22
C ARG A 61 -4.97 -17.92 -15.32
N THR A 62 -4.19 -17.30 -16.18
CA THR A 62 -4.26 -15.86 -16.47
C THR A 62 -4.22 -15.55 -17.95
N GLU A 63 -4.36 -16.58 -18.82
CA GLU A 63 -4.47 -16.43 -20.27
C GLU A 63 -5.60 -15.49 -20.66
N GLY A 64 -5.47 -14.83 -21.81
CA GLY A 64 -6.50 -13.90 -22.31
C GLY A 64 -6.56 -12.58 -21.53
N ASN A 65 -5.52 -12.22 -20.77
CA ASN A 65 -5.37 -10.93 -20.10
C ASN A 65 -4.22 -10.15 -20.75
N SER A 66 -4.39 -9.69 -21.96
CA SER A 66 -3.34 -9.13 -22.82
C SER A 66 -2.58 -7.93 -22.24
N ASN A 67 -3.17 -7.21 -21.30
CA ASN A 67 -2.57 -6.05 -20.62
C ASN A 67 -1.84 -6.42 -19.31
N LEU A 68 -1.96 -7.68 -18.84
CA LEU A 68 -1.29 -8.15 -17.64
C LEU A 68 0.12 -8.65 -18.03
N GLU A 69 1.14 -7.88 -17.68
CA GLU A 69 2.54 -8.27 -17.93
C GLU A 69 3.20 -8.75 -16.63
N CYS A 70 3.12 -7.95 -15.59
CA CYS A 70 3.77 -8.22 -14.31
C CYS A 70 2.76 -8.76 -13.29
N ILE A 71 3.07 -9.88 -12.64
CA ILE A 71 2.27 -10.48 -11.57
C ILE A 71 3.05 -10.41 -10.27
N LEU A 72 2.49 -9.76 -9.24
CA LEU A 72 3.12 -9.69 -7.91
C LEU A 72 3.11 -11.07 -7.26
N ALA A 73 4.28 -11.55 -6.85
CA ALA A 73 4.45 -12.81 -6.12
C ALA A 73 5.44 -12.66 -4.97
N ASP A 74 5.30 -13.49 -3.93
CA ASP A 74 6.17 -13.47 -2.74
C ASP A 74 7.63 -13.79 -3.09
N ASP A 75 7.84 -14.88 -3.84
CA ASP A 75 9.13 -15.31 -4.36
C ASP A 75 9.07 -15.43 -5.88
N SER A 76 9.48 -14.37 -6.57
CA SER A 76 9.45 -14.33 -8.02
C SER A 76 10.48 -15.28 -8.67
N ILE A 77 11.58 -15.62 -7.99
CA ILE A 77 12.56 -16.58 -8.49
C ILE A 77 11.91 -17.98 -8.52
N TYR A 78 11.27 -18.35 -7.41
CA TYR A 78 10.52 -19.61 -7.34
C TYR A 78 9.42 -19.65 -8.40
N SER A 79 8.59 -18.62 -8.50
CA SER A 79 7.46 -18.56 -9.42
C SER A 79 7.91 -18.61 -10.88
N ASN A 80 8.90 -17.84 -11.28
CA ASN A 80 9.43 -17.87 -12.66
C ASN A 80 10.10 -19.21 -13.00
N THR A 81 10.65 -19.92 -12.01
CA THR A 81 11.32 -21.21 -12.23
C THR A 81 10.31 -22.36 -12.30
N ASN A 82 9.30 -22.37 -11.45
CA ASN A 82 8.41 -23.51 -11.24
C ASN A 82 7.06 -23.38 -11.93
N TRP A 83 6.59 -22.16 -12.20
CA TRP A 83 5.26 -21.94 -12.79
C TRP A 83 5.33 -21.66 -14.29
N ILE A 84 6.31 -20.90 -14.77
CA ILE A 84 6.48 -20.70 -16.21
C ILE A 84 6.84 -22.05 -16.86
N ASN A 85 6.10 -22.44 -17.89
CA ASN A 85 6.17 -23.74 -18.58
C ASN A 85 5.70 -24.96 -17.76
N ASN A 86 5.05 -24.77 -16.63
CA ASN A 86 4.38 -25.87 -15.92
C ASN A 86 2.98 -26.10 -16.54
N PRO A 87 2.58 -27.35 -16.82
CA PRO A 87 1.32 -27.64 -17.49
C PRO A 87 0.05 -27.28 -16.69
N ASP A 88 0.18 -26.99 -15.40
CA ASP A 88 -0.93 -26.57 -14.55
C ASP A 88 -1.01 -25.04 -14.38
N PHE A 89 -0.07 -24.32 -15.03
CA PHE A 89 0.01 -22.85 -15.01
C PHE A 89 -0.13 -22.30 -16.45
N TYR A 90 -1.27 -21.69 -16.73
CA TYR A 90 -1.61 -21.15 -18.03
C TYR A 90 -1.46 -19.63 -18.03
N LEU A 91 -0.41 -19.15 -18.69
CA LEU A 91 0.02 -17.75 -18.70
C LEU A 91 0.17 -17.26 -20.14
N ASP A 92 -0.15 -15.99 -20.40
CA ASP A 92 0.23 -15.35 -21.67
C ASP A 92 1.77 -15.20 -21.73
N SER A 93 2.31 -15.25 -22.93
CA SER A 93 3.78 -15.30 -23.15
C SER A 93 4.55 -14.04 -22.70
N ASN A 94 3.84 -12.92 -22.48
CA ASN A 94 4.38 -11.65 -21.98
C ASN A 94 4.35 -11.55 -20.46
N GLN A 95 3.73 -12.50 -19.75
CA GLN A 95 3.58 -12.47 -18.30
C GLN A 95 4.83 -12.97 -17.58
N TYR A 96 5.17 -12.30 -16.48
CA TYR A 96 6.27 -12.66 -15.59
C TYR A 96 5.95 -12.32 -14.13
N PHE A 97 6.64 -12.95 -13.20
CA PHE A 97 6.48 -12.72 -11.76
C PHE A 97 7.55 -11.79 -11.22
N SER A 98 7.15 -10.87 -10.33
CA SER A 98 8.05 -9.93 -9.67
C SER A 98 7.58 -9.66 -8.23
N PRO A 99 8.50 -9.38 -7.29
CA PRO A 99 8.12 -8.90 -5.97
C PRO A 99 7.64 -7.45 -5.99
N ASN A 100 7.90 -6.72 -7.08
CA ASN A 100 7.55 -5.32 -7.27
C ASN A 100 7.14 -5.08 -8.73
N CYS A 101 5.85 -4.83 -8.97
CA CYS A 101 5.32 -4.42 -10.27
C CYS A 101 5.05 -2.93 -10.29
N ASN A 102 5.31 -2.28 -11.42
CA ASN A 102 4.96 -0.88 -11.63
C ASN A 102 3.59 -0.81 -12.29
N TYR A 103 2.54 -1.00 -11.52
CA TYR A 103 1.18 -0.99 -12.01
C TYR A 103 0.66 0.42 -12.31
N PRO A 104 -0.31 0.57 -13.25
CA PRO A 104 -0.98 1.84 -13.46
C PRO A 104 -1.76 2.29 -12.22
N ALA A 105 -1.97 3.60 -12.11
CA ALA A 105 -2.77 4.18 -11.03
C ALA A 105 -4.20 3.59 -11.05
N GLY A 106 -4.69 3.13 -9.89
CA GLY A 106 -6.03 2.54 -9.74
C GLY A 106 -6.06 1.01 -9.73
N CYS A 107 -4.94 0.32 -9.90
CA CYS A 107 -4.86 -1.13 -9.83
C CYS A 107 -5.32 -1.63 -8.49
N PHE A 108 -4.99 -1.33 -7.43
CA PHE A 108 -5.50 -1.78 -6.15
C PHE A 108 -6.03 -0.55 -5.40
N THR A 109 -7.34 -0.30 -5.47
CA THR A 109 -8.00 0.86 -4.84
C THR A 109 -7.89 0.87 -3.31
N ASN A 110 -7.40 -0.23 -2.72
CA ASN A 110 -7.05 -0.34 -1.31
C ASN A 110 -5.54 -0.28 -1.06
N ASN A 111 -4.72 0.05 -2.06
CA ASN A 111 -3.43 0.60 -1.72
C ASN A 111 -3.70 1.91 -0.97
N ILE A 112 -3.81 1.80 0.35
CA ILE A 112 -3.07 2.77 1.15
C ILE A 112 -1.68 2.70 0.52
N GLU A 113 -1.35 3.62 -0.40
CA GLU A 113 0.04 3.97 -0.61
C GLU A 113 0.58 4.02 0.80
N GLU A 114 1.55 3.17 1.12
CA GLU A 114 2.27 3.34 2.37
C GLU A 114 2.78 4.76 2.25
N TYR A 115 2.01 5.67 2.85
CA TYR A 115 2.19 7.10 2.71
C TYR A 115 3.55 7.35 3.33
N GLN A 116 4.58 7.32 2.48
CA GLN A 116 5.93 7.68 2.88
C GLN A 116 5.84 9.13 3.28
N SER A 117 5.50 9.33 4.56
CA SER A 117 5.49 10.65 5.13
C SER A 117 6.85 11.29 4.88
N ASN A 118 6.84 12.39 4.13
CA ASN A 118 8.03 13.21 3.97
C ASN A 118 8.31 14.02 5.24
N LEU A 119 7.35 14.03 6.18
CA LEU A 119 7.42 14.76 7.43
C LEU A 119 8.08 13.90 8.52
N SER A 120 9.11 14.43 9.14
CA SER A 120 9.75 13.84 10.31
C SER A 120 9.75 14.84 11.46
N ILE A 121 9.30 14.39 12.65
CA ILE A 121 9.26 15.20 13.87
C ILE A 121 10.14 14.53 14.92
N TYR A 122 11.18 15.22 15.35
CA TYR A 122 12.11 14.66 16.33
C TYR A 122 12.73 15.72 17.26
N PRO A 123 13.12 15.33 18.51
CA PRO A 123 12.78 14.07 19.13
C PRO A 123 11.27 13.97 19.41
N ASN A 124 10.72 12.76 19.34
CA ASN A 124 9.35 12.48 19.76
C ASN A 124 9.33 11.07 20.38
N PRO A 125 9.22 10.92 21.70
CA PRO A 125 8.91 11.96 22.72
C PRO A 125 9.95 13.08 22.85
N THR A 126 9.51 14.21 23.41
CA THR A 126 10.36 15.39 23.65
C THR A 126 10.19 15.94 25.06
N GLU A 127 11.25 16.50 25.61
CA GLU A 127 11.17 17.28 26.85
C GLU A 127 10.71 18.72 26.57
N ASN A 128 11.28 19.37 25.54
CA ASN A 128 11.08 20.81 25.35
C ASN A 128 10.99 21.28 23.90
N LEU A 129 11.71 20.68 22.96
CA LEU A 129 11.87 21.21 21.60
C LEU A 129 11.71 20.07 20.59
N ILE A 130 10.98 20.34 19.53
CA ILE A 130 10.91 19.46 18.36
C ILE A 130 11.47 20.15 17.11
N GLN A 131 12.08 19.35 16.25
CA GLN A 131 12.50 19.72 14.91
C GLN A 131 11.49 19.17 13.92
N ILE A 132 11.07 19.99 12.98
CA ILE A 132 10.19 19.67 11.86
C ILE A 132 11.08 19.54 10.61
N GLU A 133 11.12 18.39 9.99
CA GLU A 133 11.85 18.15 8.75
C GLU A 133 10.89 17.61 7.68
N ILE A 134 10.88 18.26 6.52
CA ILE A 134 10.06 17.86 5.36
C ILE A 134 11.00 17.50 4.22
N LYS A 135 11.15 16.20 3.93
CA LYS A 135 12.01 15.72 2.84
C LYS A 135 11.43 16.10 1.49
N ASN A 136 12.32 16.41 0.54
CA ASN A 136 11.96 16.75 -0.84
C ASN A 136 11.00 17.95 -0.97
N HIS A 137 10.95 18.84 0.01
CA HIS A 137 10.16 20.06 -0.02
C HIS A 137 11.03 21.28 0.29
N ASN A 138 11.15 22.21 -0.66
CA ASN A 138 11.93 23.46 -0.52
C ASN A 138 11.03 24.70 -0.46
N GLY A 139 9.72 24.51 -0.30
CA GLY A 139 8.72 25.58 -0.24
C GLY A 139 8.37 26.00 1.19
N ASN A 140 7.43 26.93 1.27
CA ASN A 140 6.86 27.34 2.55
C ASN A 140 6.01 26.21 3.16
N PHE A 141 6.00 26.14 4.47
CA PHE A 141 5.10 25.28 5.24
C PHE A 141 4.53 26.04 6.43
N GLU A 142 3.45 25.53 6.99
CA GLU A 142 2.86 26.00 8.23
C GLU A 142 2.65 24.80 9.16
N ALA A 143 3.06 24.94 10.41
CA ALA A 143 2.84 23.94 11.46
C ALA A 143 1.95 24.54 12.55
N ALA A 144 0.87 23.85 12.92
CA ALA A 144 -0.06 24.25 13.94
C ALA A 144 -0.14 23.19 15.04
N LEU A 145 0.13 23.58 16.29
CA LEU A 145 0.10 22.75 17.47
C LEU A 145 -1.26 22.87 18.16
N TYR A 146 -1.88 21.73 18.46
CA TYR A 146 -3.15 21.62 19.14
C TYR A 146 -3.02 20.80 20.41
N ASP A 147 -3.82 21.12 21.43
CA ASP A 147 -4.00 20.25 22.58
C ASP A 147 -4.95 19.06 22.24
N PHE A 148 -5.11 18.15 23.19
CA PHE A 148 -5.96 16.97 23.03
C PHE A 148 -7.45 17.29 22.88
N THR A 149 -7.89 18.53 23.15
CA THR A 149 -9.27 18.98 22.97
C THR A 149 -9.49 19.56 21.57
N GLY A 150 -8.43 19.69 20.76
CA GLY A 150 -8.46 20.32 19.43
C GLY A 150 -8.32 21.84 19.46
N LYS A 151 -7.95 22.43 20.61
CA LYS A 151 -7.70 23.86 20.73
C LYS A 151 -6.32 24.18 20.13
N LEU A 152 -6.27 25.13 19.20
CA LEU A 152 -5.03 25.67 18.67
C LEU A 152 -4.23 26.36 19.79
N LEU A 153 -2.97 25.97 19.96
CA LEU A 153 -2.04 26.53 20.91
C LEU A 153 -1.05 27.49 20.26
N GLU A 154 -0.49 27.10 19.13
CA GLU A 154 0.53 27.87 18.40
C GLU A 154 0.51 27.52 16.92
N ALA A 155 0.86 28.47 16.05
CA ALA A 155 1.12 28.23 14.63
C ALA A 155 2.46 28.89 14.26
N THR A 156 3.27 28.19 13.46
CA THR A 156 4.60 28.62 13.07
C THR A 156 4.98 28.11 11.71
N ASN A 157 5.89 28.81 11.03
CA ASN A 157 6.58 28.35 9.83
C ASN A 157 8.06 28.02 10.10
N SER A 158 8.43 27.99 11.37
CA SER A 158 9.79 27.60 11.81
C SER A 158 9.96 26.09 11.82
N THR A 159 11.13 25.62 11.41
CA THR A 159 11.53 24.21 11.53
C THR A 159 11.75 23.77 12.98
N LYS A 160 11.65 24.67 13.96
CA LYS A 160 11.79 24.40 15.38
C LYS A 160 10.57 24.92 16.12
N LEU A 161 9.96 24.07 16.95
CA LEU A 161 8.84 24.43 17.81
C LEU A 161 9.15 24.08 19.26
N SER A 162 9.00 25.08 20.13
CA SER A 162 9.26 24.93 21.57
C SER A 162 7.98 24.50 22.31
N LEU A 163 8.10 23.47 23.11
CA LEU A 163 7.00 23.01 23.98
C LEU A 163 7.28 23.37 25.46
N VAL A 164 8.28 24.20 25.76
CA VAL A 164 8.71 24.53 27.13
C VAL A 164 7.54 25.02 28.00
N ASP A 165 6.69 25.89 27.45
CA ASP A 165 5.59 26.54 28.19
C ASP A 165 4.33 25.65 28.29
N TYR A 166 4.33 24.48 27.68
CA TYR A 166 3.17 23.57 27.68
C TYR A 166 3.35 22.44 28.70
N PRO A 167 2.26 21.97 29.34
CA PRO A 167 2.32 20.83 30.27
C PRO A 167 2.80 19.53 29.60
N LYS A 168 3.25 18.57 30.40
CA LYS A 168 3.47 17.19 29.94
C LYS A 168 2.16 16.61 29.40
N GLY A 169 2.23 15.91 28.26
CA GLY A 169 1.03 15.36 27.65
C GLY A 169 1.15 15.08 26.15
N ILE A 170 0.02 14.80 25.56
CA ILE A 170 -0.11 14.51 24.14
C ILE A 170 -0.65 15.76 23.41
N TYR A 171 0.01 16.07 22.30
CA TYR A 171 -0.34 17.16 21.40
C TYR A 171 -0.51 16.64 19.99
N LEU A 172 -1.30 17.32 19.18
CA LEU A 172 -1.43 17.09 17.76
C LEU A 172 -0.71 18.22 17.01
N LEU A 173 0.29 17.86 16.21
CA LEU A 173 0.94 18.79 15.28
C LEU A 173 0.41 18.57 13.88
N LYS A 174 -0.19 19.59 13.29
CA LYS A 174 -0.69 19.62 11.91
C LYS A 174 0.27 20.43 11.07
N VAL A 175 0.82 19.82 10.02
CA VAL A 175 1.81 20.48 9.13
C VAL A 175 1.24 20.51 7.72
N SER A 176 1.11 21.71 7.17
CA SER A 176 0.62 21.98 5.81
C SER A 176 1.80 22.41 4.93
N TYR A 177 2.03 21.71 3.80
CA TYR A 177 3.09 22.03 2.85
C TYR A 177 2.70 21.57 1.43
N GLY A 178 2.92 22.44 0.43
CA GLY A 178 2.38 22.21 -0.91
C GLY A 178 0.88 21.99 -0.86
N ASP A 179 0.38 20.93 -1.50
CA ASP A 179 -1.03 20.52 -1.49
C ASP A 179 -1.34 19.47 -0.39
N ARG A 180 -0.42 19.31 0.56
CA ARG A 180 -0.49 18.26 1.60
C ARG A 180 -0.73 18.82 2.98
N ILE A 181 -1.42 18.03 3.78
CA ILE A 181 -1.61 18.25 5.21
C ILE A 181 -1.33 16.93 5.91
N GLU A 182 -0.38 16.94 6.85
CA GLU A 182 -0.06 15.78 7.68
C GLU A 182 -0.26 16.10 9.15
N GLU A 183 -0.67 15.09 9.91
CA GLU A 183 -0.93 15.20 11.35
C GLU A 183 -0.04 14.21 12.09
N VAL A 184 0.69 14.70 13.08
CA VAL A 184 1.62 13.92 13.89
C VAL A 184 1.30 14.10 15.36
N LYS A 185 1.19 12.98 16.08
CA LYS A 185 1.10 12.98 17.54
C LYS A 185 2.47 13.29 18.14
N VAL A 186 2.53 14.31 18.97
CA VAL A 186 3.73 14.70 19.74
C VAL A 186 3.50 14.37 21.22
N LEU A 187 4.44 13.64 21.82
CA LEU A 187 4.44 13.32 23.24
C LEU A 187 5.48 14.22 23.96
N LYS A 188 5.03 15.04 24.90
CA LYS A 188 5.88 15.81 25.81
C LYS A 188 6.01 15.07 27.14
N GLU A 189 7.24 14.80 27.56
CA GLU A 189 7.63 14.20 28.84
C GLU A 189 8.08 15.21 29.86
#